data_377d776b86515da8eff8fa4eee43a312
#
_entry.id   377d776b86515da8eff8fa4eee43a312
#
_cell.length_a   1.000
_cell.length_b   1.000
_cell.length_c   1.000
_cell.angle_alpha   90.00
_cell.angle_beta   90.00
_cell.angle_gamma   90.00
#
_symmetry.space_group_name_H-M   'P 1'
#
loop_
_entity.id
_entity.type
_entity.pdbx_description
1 polymer ?
#
loop_
_entity_poly.entity_id
_entity_poly.type
_entity_poly.pdbx_seq_one_letter_code
_entity_poly.pdbx_strand_id
1 'polypeptide(L)'
;GLASGRLKKEQLIHYVKQDYEYLNAFIQIYGIAISKCQNREDMEMFHEQISFVLNSEVHPHNNLCRAAGVEYESLQGYPLAPSAHHYIRHMLTAAHEGTLGEILAVLLPCPWTYWEIGKKLMMDVQPDPSHPFYDWICFYGDRTDSITTKFCARLDEWAETAGKAEKEKMKELFLQSCQLEYGFWEMAYTVEDWPVEMEAVRR
;
A
#
# COMPACT_ATOMS: atom_id res chain seq x y z
N GLY A 1 -9.77 -1.21 15.56
CA GLY A 1 -8.59 -1.92 16.04
C GLY A 1 -7.47 -0.97 16.37
N LEU A 2 -6.93 -0.23 15.38
CA LEU A 2 -5.82 0.73 15.59
C LEU A 2 -6.16 1.80 16.63
N ALA A 3 -7.31 2.46 16.51
CA ALA A 3 -7.73 3.51 17.44
C ALA A 3 -7.83 3.04 18.91
N SER A 4 -8.22 1.80 19.14
CA SER A 4 -8.40 1.26 20.50
C SER A 4 -7.19 0.50 21.04
N GLY A 5 -6.14 0.33 20.25
CA GLY A 5 -4.98 -0.48 20.61
C GLY A 5 -5.27 -1.99 20.78
N ARG A 6 -6.39 -2.50 20.23
CA ARG A 6 -6.90 -3.85 20.53
C ARG A 6 -6.92 -4.80 19.32
N LEU A 7 -5.91 -4.72 18.47
CA LEU A 7 -5.71 -5.73 17.43
C LEU A 7 -5.10 -7.00 18.03
N LYS A 8 -5.55 -8.15 17.54
CA LYS A 8 -4.99 -9.44 17.94
C LYS A 8 -3.62 -9.65 17.32
N LYS A 9 -2.79 -10.43 17.99
CA LYS A 9 -1.44 -10.79 17.51
C LYS A 9 -1.48 -11.39 16.09
N GLU A 10 -2.43 -12.29 15.84
CA GLU A 10 -2.60 -12.97 14.56
C GLU A 10 -2.93 -11.98 13.42
N GLN A 11 -3.72 -10.95 13.72
CA GLN A 11 -4.09 -9.89 12.77
C GLN A 11 -2.87 -9.06 12.37
N LEU A 12 -2.06 -8.67 13.36
CA LEU A 12 -0.82 -7.90 13.15
C LEU A 12 0.20 -8.69 12.33
N ILE A 13 0.41 -9.97 12.69
CA ILE A 13 1.32 -10.87 11.99
C ILE A 13 0.85 -11.08 10.55
N HIS A 14 -0.44 -11.33 10.35
CA HIS A 14 -0.99 -11.56 9.00
C HIS A 14 -0.86 -10.31 8.14
N TYR A 15 -1.21 -9.14 8.68
CA TYR A 15 -1.01 -7.87 7.99
C TYR A 15 0.44 -7.71 7.52
N VAL A 16 1.42 -7.81 8.42
CA VAL A 16 2.84 -7.59 8.07
C VAL A 16 3.32 -8.59 7.02
N LYS A 17 2.92 -9.87 7.10
CA LYS A 17 3.25 -10.87 6.08
C LYS A 17 2.74 -10.49 4.69
N GLN A 18 1.51 -10.03 4.60
CA GLN A 18 0.88 -9.69 3.33
C GLN A 18 1.40 -8.34 2.79
N ASP A 19 1.57 -7.37 3.68
CA ASP A 19 2.02 -6.04 3.31
C ASP A 19 3.48 -6.02 2.85
N TYR A 20 4.35 -6.87 3.42
CA TYR A 20 5.71 -7.05 2.93
C TYR A 20 5.76 -7.43 1.44
N GLU A 21 4.98 -8.42 1.04
CA GLU A 21 4.90 -8.85 -0.36
C GLU A 21 4.19 -7.83 -1.26
N TYR A 22 3.20 -7.13 -0.71
CA TYR A 22 2.50 -6.04 -1.38
C TYR A 22 3.46 -4.88 -1.70
N LEU A 23 4.31 -4.48 -0.76
CA LEU A 23 5.33 -3.46 -0.96
C LEU A 23 6.42 -3.89 -1.95
N ASN A 24 6.80 -5.17 -1.98
CA ASN A 24 7.68 -5.70 -3.02
C ASN A 24 7.08 -5.52 -4.42
N ALA A 25 5.77 -5.72 -4.57
CA ALA A 25 5.07 -5.46 -5.84
C ALA A 25 5.05 -3.96 -6.18
N PHE A 26 4.90 -3.08 -5.22
CA PHE A 26 5.01 -1.63 -5.42
C PHE A 26 6.36 -1.23 -6.01
N ILE A 27 7.46 -1.76 -5.49
CA ILE A 27 8.81 -1.51 -6.03
C ILE A 27 8.89 -1.94 -7.51
N GLN A 28 8.33 -3.11 -7.85
CA GLN A 28 8.30 -3.58 -9.23
C GLN A 28 7.47 -2.64 -10.13
N ILE A 29 6.29 -2.21 -9.65
CA ILE A 29 5.40 -1.31 -10.39
C ILE A 29 6.06 0.05 -10.61
N TYR A 30 6.73 0.60 -9.59
CA TYR A 30 7.50 1.85 -9.73
C TYR A 30 8.62 1.71 -10.77
N GLY A 31 9.33 0.56 -10.79
CA GLY A 31 10.33 0.27 -11.82
C GLY A 31 9.74 0.24 -13.25
N ILE A 32 8.56 -0.37 -13.42
CA ILE A 32 7.84 -0.37 -14.69
C ILE A 32 7.38 1.05 -15.05
N ALA A 33 6.85 1.81 -14.08
CA ALA A 33 6.44 3.20 -14.28
C ALA A 33 7.59 4.07 -14.76
N ILE A 34 8.79 3.95 -14.16
CA ILE A 34 10.01 4.65 -14.61
C ILE A 34 10.30 4.39 -16.08
N SER A 35 10.12 3.15 -16.56
CA SER A 35 10.36 2.81 -17.97
C SER A 35 9.37 3.46 -18.95
N LYS A 36 8.23 3.95 -18.45
CA LYS A 36 7.18 4.64 -19.23
C LYS A 36 7.23 6.17 -19.08
N CYS A 37 8.06 6.70 -18.17
CA CYS A 37 8.22 8.14 -17.99
C CYS A 37 8.94 8.78 -19.20
N GLN A 38 8.50 9.97 -19.58
CA GLN A 38 9.08 10.75 -20.69
C GLN A 38 9.99 11.88 -20.20
N ASN A 39 9.96 12.19 -18.92
CA ASN A 39 10.75 13.25 -18.30
C ASN A 39 11.43 12.77 -17.01
N ARG A 40 12.45 13.52 -16.57
CA ARG A 40 13.23 13.13 -15.38
C ARG A 40 12.51 13.36 -14.06
N GLU A 41 11.58 14.29 -14.03
CA GLU A 41 10.80 14.64 -12.83
C GLU A 41 9.90 13.44 -12.43
N ASP A 42 9.19 12.86 -13.40
CA ASP A 42 8.42 11.64 -13.17
C ASP A 42 9.32 10.46 -12.73
N MET A 43 10.48 10.30 -13.38
CA MET A 43 11.44 9.24 -13.00
C MET A 43 11.94 9.41 -11.56
N GLU A 44 12.26 10.63 -11.17
CA GLU A 44 12.73 10.95 -9.81
C GLU A 44 11.63 10.70 -8.77
N MET A 45 10.39 11.08 -9.07
CA MET A 45 9.24 10.83 -8.20
C MET A 45 9.10 9.33 -7.89
N PHE A 46 9.14 8.45 -8.87
CA PHE A 46 9.06 7.00 -8.64
C PHE A 46 10.33 6.42 -8.00
N HIS A 47 11.50 6.95 -8.32
CA HIS A 47 12.76 6.56 -7.66
C HIS A 47 12.73 6.90 -6.17
N GLU A 48 12.24 8.07 -5.78
CA GLU A 48 12.04 8.44 -4.38
C GLU A 48 11.12 7.45 -3.67
N GLN A 49 10.06 6.99 -4.33
CA GLN A 49 9.14 6.01 -3.76
C GLN A 49 9.78 4.61 -3.59
N ILE A 50 10.59 4.18 -4.53
CA ILE A 50 11.38 2.94 -4.36
C ILE A 50 12.28 3.07 -3.13
N SER A 51 13.01 4.16 -3.01
CA SER A 51 13.87 4.43 -1.87
C SER A 51 13.09 4.49 -0.55
N PHE A 52 11.91 5.11 -0.57
CA PHE A 52 11.02 5.20 0.58
C PHE A 52 10.56 3.81 1.05
N VAL A 53 10.05 2.98 0.16
CA VAL A 53 9.61 1.61 0.50
C VAL A 53 10.76 0.78 1.05
N LEU A 54 11.94 0.84 0.42
CA LEU A 54 13.10 0.07 0.86
C LEU A 54 13.68 0.49 2.22
N ASN A 55 13.54 1.76 2.60
CA ASN A 55 14.26 2.31 3.77
C ASN A 55 13.36 2.82 4.90
N SER A 56 12.10 3.14 4.64
CA SER A 56 11.23 3.82 5.60
C SER A 56 10.01 2.99 6.02
N GLU A 57 9.40 2.21 5.12
CA GLU A 57 8.21 1.39 5.42
C GLU A 57 8.49 0.28 6.45
N VAL A 58 9.74 -0.06 6.69
CA VAL A 58 10.13 -0.97 7.77
C VAL A 58 9.75 -0.44 9.17
N HIS A 59 9.65 0.88 9.36
CA HIS A 59 9.38 1.47 10.67
C HIS A 59 7.97 1.15 11.21
N PRO A 60 6.86 1.37 10.47
CA PRO A 60 5.54 0.97 10.92
C PRO A 60 5.40 -0.55 11.08
N HIS A 61 6.04 -1.36 10.23
CA HIS A 61 6.07 -2.81 10.39
C HIS A 61 6.73 -3.22 11.71
N ASN A 62 7.88 -2.65 12.05
CA ASN A 62 8.56 -2.91 13.32
C ASN A 62 7.71 -2.53 14.53
N ASN A 63 6.91 -1.47 14.46
CA ASN A 63 5.96 -1.13 15.53
C ASN A 63 4.93 -2.25 15.73
N LEU A 64 4.32 -2.73 14.66
CA LEU A 64 3.34 -3.83 14.71
C LEU A 64 3.98 -5.15 15.17
N CYS A 65 5.19 -5.45 14.71
CA CYS A 65 5.94 -6.63 15.15
C CYS A 65 6.28 -6.59 16.64
N ARG A 66 6.71 -5.43 17.17
CA ARG A 66 6.89 -5.26 18.62
C ARG A 66 5.61 -5.49 19.40
N ALA A 67 4.49 -4.94 18.95
CA ALA A 67 3.19 -5.15 19.58
C ALA A 67 2.75 -6.63 19.54
N ALA A 68 3.12 -7.36 18.48
CA ALA A 68 2.84 -8.78 18.33
C ALA A 68 3.88 -9.69 19.02
N GLY A 69 5.03 -9.16 19.46
CA GLY A 69 6.11 -9.93 20.06
C GLY A 69 6.78 -10.91 19.10
N VAL A 70 7.08 -10.44 17.87
CA VAL A 70 7.75 -11.21 16.80
C VAL A 70 8.79 -10.35 16.09
N GLU A 71 9.76 -10.99 15.45
CA GLU A 71 10.78 -10.32 14.66
C GLU A 71 10.26 -10.11 13.22
N TYR A 72 10.51 -8.92 12.64
CA TYR A 72 10.05 -8.55 11.31
C TYR A 72 10.58 -9.49 10.22
N GLU A 73 11.86 -9.89 10.31
CA GLU A 73 12.52 -10.76 9.34
C GLU A 73 11.87 -12.15 9.28
N SER A 74 11.24 -12.59 10.36
CA SER A 74 10.53 -13.87 10.42
C SER A 74 9.19 -13.86 9.65
N LEU A 75 8.71 -12.69 9.24
CA LEU A 75 7.44 -12.51 8.56
C LEU A 75 7.56 -12.27 7.05
N GLN A 76 8.76 -12.41 6.48
CA GLN A 76 9.03 -12.20 5.06
C GLN A 76 8.90 -13.50 4.25
N GLY A 77 8.54 -13.36 2.96
CA GLY A 77 8.49 -14.50 2.03
C GLY A 77 7.30 -15.44 2.22
N TYR A 78 6.21 -14.98 2.78
CA TYR A 78 4.99 -15.78 2.96
C TYR A 78 4.10 -15.75 1.72
N PRO A 79 3.32 -16.83 1.48
CA PRO A 79 2.31 -16.85 0.43
C PRO A 79 1.29 -15.73 0.60
N LEU A 80 0.85 -15.17 -0.52
CA LEU A 80 -0.20 -14.15 -0.53
C LEU A 80 -1.57 -14.77 -0.24
N ALA A 81 -2.35 -14.12 0.60
CA ALA A 81 -3.77 -14.35 0.75
C ALA A 81 -4.55 -13.91 -0.51
N PRO A 82 -5.78 -14.45 -0.74
CA PRO A 82 -6.56 -14.15 -1.95
C PRO A 82 -6.70 -12.66 -2.26
N SER A 83 -7.08 -11.84 -1.29
CA SER A 83 -7.28 -10.39 -1.48
C SER A 83 -5.99 -9.66 -1.80
N ALA A 84 -4.89 -9.95 -1.09
CA ALA A 84 -3.57 -9.36 -1.38
C ALA A 84 -3.08 -9.77 -2.77
N HIS A 85 -3.22 -11.05 -3.13
CA HIS A 85 -2.88 -11.55 -4.45
C HIS A 85 -3.69 -10.83 -5.55
N HIS A 86 -5.00 -10.66 -5.37
CA HIS A 86 -5.86 -9.97 -6.34
C HIS A 86 -5.42 -8.52 -6.53
N TYR A 87 -5.17 -7.79 -5.44
CA TYR A 87 -4.78 -6.38 -5.51
C TYR A 87 -3.44 -6.22 -6.22
N ILE A 88 -2.43 -7.02 -5.89
CA ILE A 88 -1.14 -7.01 -6.59
C ILE A 88 -1.31 -7.29 -8.09
N ARG A 89 -2.12 -8.29 -8.47
CA ARG A 89 -2.34 -8.61 -9.89
C ARG A 89 -3.06 -7.49 -10.64
N HIS A 90 -4.04 -6.85 -10.01
CA HIS A 90 -4.70 -5.68 -10.58
C HIS A 90 -3.71 -4.56 -10.91
N MET A 91 -2.86 -4.18 -9.96
CA MET A 91 -1.86 -3.13 -10.15
C MET A 91 -0.79 -3.52 -11.19
N LEU A 92 -0.28 -4.75 -11.14
CA LEU A 92 0.71 -5.24 -12.12
C LEU A 92 0.13 -5.28 -13.54
N THR A 93 -1.13 -5.68 -13.71
CA THR A 93 -1.80 -5.66 -15.01
C THR A 93 -1.85 -4.24 -15.56
N ALA A 94 -2.29 -3.27 -14.78
CA ALA A 94 -2.28 -1.87 -15.19
C ALA A 94 -0.86 -1.35 -15.48
N ALA A 95 0.13 -1.78 -14.70
CA ALA A 95 1.52 -1.38 -14.90
C ALA A 95 2.08 -1.90 -16.22
N HIS A 96 1.81 -3.14 -16.60
CA HIS A 96 2.30 -3.73 -17.84
C HIS A 96 1.54 -3.25 -19.07
N GLU A 97 0.21 -3.21 -19.02
CA GLU A 97 -0.66 -2.99 -20.16
C GLU A 97 -1.08 -1.52 -20.35
N GLY A 98 -1.12 -0.75 -19.24
CA GLY A 98 -1.67 0.60 -19.24
C GLY A 98 -0.67 1.72 -19.50
N THR A 99 -1.21 2.93 -19.55
CA THR A 99 -0.46 4.19 -19.62
C THR A 99 0.08 4.59 -18.25
N LEU A 100 0.94 5.63 -18.19
CA LEU A 100 1.41 6.18 -16.93
C LEU A 100 0.26 6.73 -16.06
N GLY A 101 -0.76 7.34 -16.70
CA GLY A 101 -1.97 7.78 -16.01
C GLY A 101 -2.76 6.63 -15.37
N GLU A 102 -2.87 5.50 -16.06
CA GLU A 102 -3.50 4.29 -15.52
C GLU A 102 -2.70 3.69 -14.35
N ILE A 103 -1.36 3.72 -14.41
CA ILE A 103 -0.49 3.31 -13.31
C ILE A 103 -0.68 4.19 -12.08
N LEU A 104 -0.68 5.50 -12.26
CA LEU A 104 -0.93 6.45 -11.16
C LEU A 104 -2.32 6.22 -10.54
N ALA A 105 -3.33 5.95 -11.35
CA ALA A 105 -4.69 5.69 -10.89
C ALA A 105 -4.79 4.43 -10.00
N VAL A 106 -4.10 3.34 -10.33
CA VAL A 106 -4.13 2.11 -9.51
C VAL A 106 -3.28 2.21 -8.24
N LEU A 107 -2.23 3.03 -8.25
CA LEU A 107 -1.33 3.20 -7.10
C LEU A 107 -1.89 4.17 -6.05
N LEU A 108 -2.61 5.20 -6.48
CA LEU A 108 -3.03 6.32 -5.64
C LEU A 108 -3.89 5.93 -4.42
N PRO A 109 -4.84 4.96 -4.49
CA PRO A 109 -5.69 4.62 -3.34
C PRO A 109 -4.92 4.19 -2.09
N CYS A 110 -3.83 3.45 -2.21
CA CYS A 110 -3.05 2.98 -1.07
C CYS A 110 -2.46 4.14 -0.24
N PRO A 111 -1.55 5.00 -0.76
CA PRO A 111 -0.98 6.09 0.03
C PRO A 111 -2.06 7.09 0.50
N TRP A 112 -3.13 7.29 -0.26
CA TRP A 112 -4.23 8.16 0.14
C TRP A 112 -4.97 7.61 1.36
N THR A 113 -5.32 6.32 1.35
CA THR A 113 -6.03 5.66 2.46
C THR A 113 -5.20 5.71 3.74
N TYR A 114 -3.91 5.35 3.67
CA TYR A 114 -3.01 5.38 4.84
C TYR A 114 -2.86 6.80 5.40
N TRP A 115 -2.70 7.80 4.55
CA TRP A 115 -2.60 9.19 4.96
C TRP A 115 -3.89 9.69 5.64
N GLU A 116 -5.07 9.43 5.07
CA GLU A 116 -6.36 9.84 5.65
C GLU A 116 -6.64 9.10 6.98
N ILE A 117 -6.35 7.81 7.05
CA ILE A 117 -6.49 7.04 8.29
C ILE A 117 -5.52 7.56 9.36
N GLY A 118 -4.26 7.80 8.99
CA GLY A 118 -3.25 8.35 9.91
C GLY A 118 -3.68 9.69 10.48
N LYS A 119 -4.07 10.65 9.63
CA LYS A 119 -4.58 11.97 10.07
C LYS A 119 -5.80 11.83 10.98
N LYS A 120 -6.74 10.98 10.61
CA LYS A 120 -7.95 10.77 11.41
C LYS A 120 -7.60 10.19 12.78
N LEU A 121 -6.71 9.22 12.86
CA LEU A 121 -6.27 8.64 14.13
C LEU A 121 -5.52 9.66 15.00
N MET A 122 -4.67 10.50 14.41
CA MET A 122 -4.01 11.60 15.15
C MET A 122 -5.03 12.54 15.77
N MET A 123 -6.10 12.92 15.06
CA MET A 123 -7.14 13.82 15.57
C MET A 123 -8.05 13.15 16.60
N ASP A 124 -8.53 11.94 16.31
CA ASP A 124 -9.55 11.27 17.12
C ASP A 124 -8.98 10.62 18.39
N VAL A 125 -7.77 10.07 18.31
CA VAL A 125 -7.13 9.30 19.38
C VAL A 125 -6.15 10.17 20.17
N GLN A 126 -5.45 11.10 19.51
CA GLN A 126 -4.37 11.89 20.10
C GLN A 126 -3.38 10.98 20.86
N PRO A 127 -2.77 9.99 20.16
CA PRO A 127 -2.02 8.94 20.81
C PRO A 127 -0.81 9.51 21.56
N ASP A 128 -0.52 8.94 22.72
CA ASP A 128 0.71 9.16 23.44
C ASP A 128 1.67 7.96 23.25
N PRO A 129 2.95 8.08 23.64
CA PRO A 129 3.95 7.01 23.47
C PRO A 129 3.61 5.67 24.13
N SER A 130 2.62 5.60 25.02
CA SER A 130 2.16 4.35 25.63
C SER A 130 1.15 3.60 24.76
N HIS A 131 0.62 4.24 23.72
CA HIS A 131 -0.31 3.61 22.80
C HIS A 131 0.41 2.53 21.97
N PRO A 132 -0.09 1.29 21.87
CA PRO A 132 0.61 0.19 21.18
C PRO A 132 1.01 0.49 19.74
N PHE A 133 0.23 1.33 19.06
CA PHE A 133 0.43 1.70 17.64
C PHE A 133 0.85 3.16 17.47
N TYR A 134 1.48 3.75 18.48
CA TYR A 134 1.92 5.15 18.45
C TYR A 134 2.78 5.46 17.23
N ASP A 135 3.86 4.69 17.02
CA ASP A 135 4.79 4.93 15.93
C ASP A 135 4.12 4.77 14.56
N TRP A 136 3.21 3.80 14.41
CA TRP A 136 2.42 3.61 13.18
C TRP A 136 1.52 4.81 12.89
N ILE A 137 0.81 5.29 13.91
CA ILE A 137 -0.13 6.42 13.76
C ILE A 137 0.65 7.70 13.41
N CYS A 138 1.75 7.99 14.11
CA CYS A 138 2.59 9.14 13.83
C CYS A 138 3.23 9.05 12.43
N PHE A 139 3.71 7.86 12.04
CA PHE A 139 4.36 7.67 10.73
C PHE A 139 3.44 8.05 9.56
N TYR A 140 2.16 7.71 9.63
CA TYR A 140 1.22 8.06 8.56
C TYR A 140 0.48 9.38 8.80
N GLY A 141 0.28 9.78 10.06
CA GLY A 141 -0.53 10.95 10.42
C GLY A 141 0.21 12.29 10.40
N ASP A 142 1.52 12.29 10.68
CA ASP A 142 2.32 13.53 10.78
C ASP A 142 2.85 14.04 9.44
N ARG A 143 2.55 13.35 8.34
CA ARG A 143 3.07 13.71 7.02
C ARG A 143 2.42 14.96 6.47
N THR A 144 3.21 16.00 6.23
CA THR A 144 2.80 17.24 5.57
C THR A 144 2.99 17.20 4.06
N ASP A 145 3.96 16.43 3.56
CA ASP A 145 4.24 16.23 2.13
C ASP A 145 4.03 14.76 1.77
N SER A 146 2.83 14.45 1.34
CA SER A 146 2.44 13.09 0.98
C SER A 146 2.67 12.85 -0.51
N ILE A 147 3.17 11.66 -0.86
CA ILE A 147 3.18 11.18 -2.24
C ILE A 147 1.79 11.24 -2.89
N THR A 148 0.74 11.14 -2.08
CA THR A 148 -0.65 11.33 -2.52
C THR A 148 -0.84 12.65 -3.25
N THR A 149 -0.31 13.76 -2.71
CA THR A 149 -0.40 15.08 -3.34
C THR A 149 0.33 15.11 -4.68
N LYS A 150 1.54 14.53 -4.75
CA LYS A 150 2.32 14.44 -6.00
C LYS A 150 1.58 13.60 -7.05
N PHE A 151 1.04 12.44 -6.65
CA PHE A 151 0.28 11.57 -7.57
C PHE A 151 -1.00 12.23 -8.06
N CYS A 152 -1.75 12.91 -7.19
CA CYS A 152 -2.94 13.67 -7.60
C CYS A 152 -2.60 14.75 -8.64
N ALA A 153 -1.60 15.60 -8.35
CA ALA A 153 -1.19 16.64 -9.26
C ALA A 153 -0.76 16.08 -10.63
N ARG A 154 0.03 15.00 -10.62
CA ARG A 154 0.49 14.38 -11.86
C ARG A 154 -0.63 13.69 -12.64
N LEU A 155 -1.60 13.12 -11.94
CA LEU A 155 -2.78 12.49 -12.56
C LEU A 155 -3.69 13.56 -13.19
N ASP A 156 -3.87 14.71 -12.52
CA ASP A 156 -4.62 15.85 -13.05
C ASP A 156 -3.98 16.40 -14.33
N GLU A 157 -2.65 16.62 -14.34
CA GLU A 157 -1.90 17.03 -15.53
C GLU A 157 -2.04 16.03 -16.68
N TRP A 158 -1.93 14.73 -16.38
CA TRP A 158 -2.14 13.68 -17.38
C TRP A 158 -3.54 13.74 -17.97
N ALA A 159 -4.55 13.93 -17.10
CA ALA A 159 -5.94 14.02 -17.49
C ALA A 159 -6.23 15.22 -18.39
N GLU A 160 -5.46 16.33 -18.34
CA GLU A 160 -5.67 17.48 -19.24
C GLU A 160 -5.52 17.07 -20.70
N THR A 161 -4.58 16.18 -21.01
CA THR A 161 -4.27 15.75 -22.38
C THR A 161 -4.89 14.41 -22.77
N ALA A 162 -5.32 13.61 -21.81
CA ALA A 162 -5.91 12.29 -22.04
C ALA A 162 -7.28 12.36 -22.74
N GLY A 163 -7.54 11.42 -23.64
CA GLY A 163 -8.83 11.25 -24.29
C GLY A 163 -9.93 10.78 -23.33
N LYS A 164 -11.20 10.96 -23.72
CA LYS A 164 -12.35 10.56 -22.87
C LYS A 164 -12.28 9.09 -22.43
N ALA A 165 -11.95 8.18 -23.34
CA ALA A 165 -11.89 6.76 -23.05
C ALA A 165 -10.82 6.44 -22.00
N GLU A 166 -9.65 7.09 -22.08
CA GLU A 166 -8.57 6.92 -21.10
C GLU A 166 -8.94 7.46 -19.73
N LYS A 167 -9.58 8.63 -19.68
CA LYS A 167 -10.10 9.20 -18.41
C LYS A 167 -11.09 8.27 -17.71
N GLU A 168 -12.03 7.70 -18.46
CA GLU A 168 -12.98 6.73 -17.90
C GLU A 168 -12.26 5.46 -17.42
N LYS A 169 -11.24 5.00 -18.16
CA LYS A 169 -10.43 3.84 -17.75
C LYS A 169 -9.63 4.11 -16.47
N MET A 170 -8.96 5.26 -16.36
CA MET A 170 -8.26 5.67 -15.14
C MET A 170 -9.20 5.72 -13.94
N LYS A 171 -10.40 6.29 -14.12
CA LYS A 171 -11.42 6.35 -13.07
C LYS A 171 -11.89 4.96 -12.64
N GLU A 172 -12.16 4.06 -13.59
CA GLU A 172 -12.53 2.68 -13.32
C GLU A 172 -11.45 1.96 -12.50
N LEU A 173 -10.19 2.06 -12.94
CA LEU A 173 -9.03 1.45 -12.28
C LEU A 173 -8.84 2.00 -10.85
N PHE A 174 -8.96 3.31 -10.67
CA PHE A 174 -8.90 3.94 -9.35
C PHE A 174 -9.99 3.40 -8.41
N LEU A 175 -11.24 3.33 -8.88
CA LEU A 175 -12.36 2.83 -8.07
C LEU A 175 -12.21 1.34 -7.73
N GLN A 176 -11.70 0.54 -8.66
CA GLN A 176 -11.38 -0.86 -8.40
C GLN A 176 -10.27 -0.99 -7.35
N SER A 177 -9.21 -0.19 -7.45
CA SER A 177 -8.15 -0.16 -6.43
C SER A 177 -8.68 0.27 -5.06
N CYS A 178 -9.62 1.22 -4.97
CA CYS A 178 -10.25 1.57 -3.69
C CYS A 178 -11.00 0.38 -3.06
N GLN A 179 -11.69 -0.43 -3.87
CA GLN A 179 -12.35 -1.63 -3.37
C GLN A 179 -11.36 -2.70 -2.92
N LEU A 180 -10.25 -2.86 -3.65
CA LEU A 180 -9.20 -3.81 -3.32
C LEU A 180 -8.42 -3.37 -2.09
N GLU A 181 -8.21 -2.07 -1.90
CA GLU A 181 -7.64 -1.49 -0.68
C GLU A 181 -8.50 -1.82 0.54
N TYR A 182 -9.82 -1.61 0.44
CA TYR A 182 -10.75 -2.03 1.50
C TYR A 182 -10.65 -3.54 1.78
N GLY A 183 -10.63 -4.35 0.72
CA GLY A 183 -10.47 -5.81 0.83
C GLY A 183 -9.16 -6.22 1.48
N PHE A 184 -8.07 -5.47 1.26
CA PHE A 184 -6.78 -5.72 1.91
C PHE A 184 -6.84 -5.51 3.44
N TRP A 185 -7.49 -4.44 3.89
CA TRP A 185 -7.72 -4.20 5.31
C TRP A 185 -8.61 -5.27 5.95
N GLU A 186 -9.66 -5.69 5.26
CA GLU A 186 -10.56 -6.74 5.73
C GLU A 186 -9.84 -8.11 5.78
N MET A 187 -9.05 -8.45 4.77
CA MET A 187 -8.18 -9.63 4.73
C MET A 187 -7.27 -9.69 5.97
N ALA A 188 -6.59 -8.60 6.29
CA ALA A 188 -5.71 -8.52 7.45
C ALA A 188 -6.48 -8.69 8.77
N TYR A 189 -7.67 -8.07 8.86
CA TYR A 189 -8.50 -8.13 10.07
C TYR A 189 -9.14 -9.49 10.30
N THR A 190 -9.58 -10.16 9.23
CA THR A 190 -10.22 -11.50 9.29
C THR A 190 -9.22 -12.65 9.25
N VAL A 191 -7.92 -12.33 9.01
CA VAL A 191 -6.86 -13.34 8.79
C VAL A 191 -7.24 -14.27 7.64
N GLU A 192 -7.61 -13.67 6.50
CA GLU A 192 -8.05 -14.41 5.31
C GLU A 192 -6.97 -15.36 4.81
N ASP A 193 -7.38 -16.57 4.42
CA ASP A 193 -6.52 -17.56 3.77
C ASP A 193 -7.28 -18.25 2.62
N TRP A 194 -6.54 -19.00 1.80
CA TRP A 194 -7.12 -19.76 0.71
C TRP A 194 -8.05 -20.87 1.26
N PRO A 195 -9.23 -21.09 0.64
CA PRO A 195 -10.17 -22.10 1.11
C PRO A 195 -9.69 -23.55 0.92
N VAL A 196 -8.65 -23.73 0.10
CA VAL A 196 -8.03 -25.02 -0.15
C VAL A 196 -6.55 -24.90 0.23
N GLU A 197 -6.13 -25.69 1.22
CA GLU A 197 -4.72 -25.78 1.59
C GLU A 197 -3.91 -26.31 0.40
N MET A 198 -2.94 -25.52 -0.05
CA MET A 198 -1.92 -26.02 -0.94
C MET A 198 -0.89 -26.76 -0.09
N GLU A 199 -0.75 -28.07 -0.28
CA GLU A 199 0.38 -28.79 0.30
C GLU A 199 1.66 -28.04 -0.07
N ALA A 200 2.35 -27.55 0.94
CA ALA A 200 3.61 -26.84 0.72
C ALA A 200 4.56 -27.81 0.03
N VAL A 201 4.80 -27.61 -1.25
CA VAL A 201 5.91 -28.27 -1.95
C VAL A 201 7.17 -27.74 -1.27
N ARG A 202 7.60 -28.45 -0.22
CA ARG A 202 8.87 -28.20 0.44
C ARG A 202 9.96 -28.48 -0.60
N ARG A 203 10.53 -27.40 -1.13
CA ARG A 203 11.80 -27.46 -1.84
C ARG A 203 12.95 -27.44 -0.86
#